data_b954ce22ce4fa87970ff49c0e5b73228
#
_entry.id   b954ce22ce4fa87970ff49c0e5b73228
#
_cell.length_a   1.000
_cell.length_b   1.000
_cell.length_c   1.000
_cell.angle_alpha   90.00
_cell.angle_beta   90.00
_cell.angle_gamma   90.00
#
_symmetry.space_group_name_H-M   'P 1'
#
loop_
_entity.id
_entity.type
_entity.pdbx_description
1 polymer ?
#
loop_
_entity_poly.entity_id
_entity_poly.type
_entity_poly.pdbx_seq_one_letter_code
_entity_poly.pdbx_strand_id
1 'polypeptide(L)'
;KVTGVQTCALPISVIKTLQAIEEANVAILVVDAEEGITEQDAHVGAYILDAGRALVVAINKWDRLKEEQREIVKQDIQRKLQFLKFAEFQYVSALKKKGLTEILKSVDEAYRGAFIKMSTPKLTRVLIDTLQQHQPPISKGIRPKLRYAHQGGSNPPVIIIHGNHVNAI
;
A
#
# COMPACT_ATOMS: atom_id res chain seq x y z
N LYS A 1 8.35 43.87 10.42
CA LYS A 1 7.16 43.10 9.97
C LYS A 1 7.52 41.63 10.07
N VAL A 2 7.00 40.95 11.08
CA VAL A 2 7.18 39.52 11.28
C VAL A 2 6.14 38.84 10.40
N THR A 3 6.56 38.13 9.37
CA THR A 3 5.71 37.26 8.59
C THR A 3 5.45 36.01 9.44
N GLY A 4 4.22 35.88 9.91
CA GLY A 4 3.77 34.71 10.67
C GLY A 4 3.86 33.48 9.79
N VAL A 5 4.71 32.53 10.16
CA VAL A 5 4.66 31.16 9.69
C VAL A 5 3.39 30.55 10.28
N GLN A 6 2.33 30.43 9.46
CA GLN A 6 1.19 29.60 9.82
C GLN A 6 1.68 28.15 9.83
N THR A 7 2.01 27.66 11.02
CA THR A 7 2.10 26.22 11.26
C THR A 7 0.68 25.68 11.13
N CYS A 8 0.38 25.05 9.99
CA CYS A 8 -0.87 24.32 9.80
C CYS A 8 -0.82 23.10 10.74
N ALA A 9 -1.31 23.27 11.96
CA ALA A 9 -1.48 22.15 12.90
C ALA A 9 -2.54 21.22 12.29
N LEU A 10 -2.14 20.00 11.97
CA LEU A 10 -3.08 18.96 11.53
C LEU A 10 -4.19 18.79 12.59
N PRO A 11 -5.45 18.61 12.15
CA PRO A 11 -6.53 18.31 13.10
C PRO A 11 -6.18 17.09 13.96
N ILE A 12 -6.55 17.11 15.24
CA ILE A 12 -6.25 16.03 16.19
C ILE A 12 -6.76 14.66 15.68
N SER A 13 -7.89 14.66 14.95
CA SER A 13 -8.43 13.45 14.30
C SER A 13 -7.47 12.84 13.26
N VAL A 14 -6.82 13.68 12.46
CA VAL A 14 -5.84 13.23 11.46
C VAL A 14 -4.62 12.63 12.15
N ILE A 15 -4.07 13.30 13.16
CA ILE A 15 -2.92 12.80 13.92
C ILE A 15 -3.22 11.41 14.52
N LYS A 16 -4.40 11.26 15.15
CA LYS A 16 -4.82 9.97 15.73
C LYS A 16 -4.99 8.88 14.65
N THR A 17 -5.50 9.24 13.48
CA THR A 17 -5.63 8.30 12.36
C THR A 17 -4.25 7.82 11.90
N LEU A 18 -3.28 8.72 11.75
CA LEU A 18 -1.93 8.37 11.34
C LEU A 18 -1.25 7.46 12.38
N GLN A 19 -1.38 7.78 13.66
CA GLN A 19 -0.88 6.94 14.74
C GLN A 19 -1.51 5.54 14.75
N ALA A 20 -2.83 5.45 14.56
CA ALA A 20 -3.52 4.17 14.51
C ALA A 20 -3.05 3.30 13.32
N ILE A 21 -2.75 3.93 12.17
CA ILE A 21 -2.17 3.23 11.02
C ILE A 21 -0.76 2.70 11.37
N GLU A 22 0.07 3.50 12.01
CA GLU A 22 1.44 3.09 12.39
C GLU A 22 1.45 1.95 13.42
N GLU A 23 0.46 1.86 14.30
CA GLU A 23 0.34 0.81 15.31
C GLU A 23 -0.35 -0.45 14.77
N ALA A 24 -1.11 -0.35 13.67
CA ALA A 24 -1.84 -1.48 13.10
C ALA A 24 -0.91 -2.47 12.37
N ASN A 25 -1.28 -3.74 12.35
CA ASN A 25 -0.64 -4.75 11.47
C ASN A 25 -1.27 -4.77 10.09
N VAL A 26 -2.60 -4.59 10.03
CA VAL A 26 -3.39 -4.52 8.80
C VAL A 26 -4.32 -3.32 8.92
N ALA A 27 -4.39 -2.51 7.89
CA ALA A 27 -5.36 -1.42 7.77
C ALA A 27 -6.49 -1.83 6.81
N ILE A 28 -7.71 -1.43 7.13
CA ILE A 28 -8.85 -1.53 6.21
C ILE A 28 -9.21 -0.11 5.77
N LEU A 29 -8.97 0.21 4.49
CA LEU A 29 -9.42 1.46 3.89
C LEU A 29 -10.85 1.28 3.41
N VAL A 30 -11.79 1.98 4.04
CA VAL A 30 -13.20 1.95 3.67
C VAL A 30 -13.52 3.14 2.77
N VAL A 31 -13.96 2.86 1.54
CA VAL A 31 -14.31 3.85 0.53
C VAL A 31 -15.81 3.82 0.27
N ASP A 32 -16.44 4.97 0.12
CA ASP A 32 -17.85 5.09 -0.24
C ASP A 32 -18.03 4.99 -1.75
N ALA A 33 -18.69 3.94 -2.21
CA ALA A 33 -18.90 3.73 -3.64
C ALA A 33 -19.85 4.76 -4.28
N GLU A 34 -20.75 5.40 -3.51
CA GLU A 34 -21.65 6.43 -4.01
C GLU A 34 -20.91 7.75 -4.28
N GLU A 35 -19.90 8.08 -3.45
CA GLU A 35 -19.07 9.27 -3.63
C GLU A 35 -17.94 9.02 -4.66
N GLY A 36 -17.63 7.74 -4.92
CA GLY A 36 -16.49 7.32 -5.73
C GLY A 36 -15.17 7.49 -5.00
N ILE A 37 -14.07 7.25 -5.72
CA ILE A 37 -12.71 7.36 -5.15
C ILE A 37 -12.30 8.83 -5.07
N THR A 38 -12.10 9.34 -3.86
CA THR A 38 -11.64 10.71 -3.61
C THR A 38 -10.12 10.82 -3.57
N GLU A 39 -9.59 12.04 -3.68
CA GLU A 39 -8.15 12.29 -3.48
C GLU A 39 -7.71 11.97 -2.04
N GLN A 40 -8.60 12.18 -1.08
CA GLN A 40 -8.34 11.87 0.32
C GLN A 40 -8.16 10.36 0.52
N ASP A 41 -8.98 9.52 -0.12
CA ASP A 41 -8.83 8.05 -0.08
C ASP A 41 -7.48 7.62 -0.64
N ALA A 42 -7.06 8.23 -1.76
CA ALA A 42 -5.75 7.96 -2.35
C ALA A 42 -4.60 8.39 -1.42
N HIS A 43 -4.70 9.55 -0.76
CA HIS A 43 -3.70 10.01 0.20
C HIS A 43 -3.60 9.09 1.42
N VAL A 44 -4.73 8.66 1.99
CA VAL A 44 -4.73 7.71 3.11
C VAL A 44 -4.15 6.37 2.68
N GLY A 45 -4.52 5.87 1.50
CA GLY A 45 -3.95 4.65 0.93
C GLY A 45 -2.43 4.74 0.73
N ALA A 46 -1.93 5.87 0.22
CA ALA A 46 -0.50 6.13 0.08
C ALA A 46 0.22 6.14 1.43
N TYR A 47 -0.37 6.78 2.43
CA TYR A 47 0.21 6.80 3.79
C TYR A 47 0.30 5.39 4.40
N ILE A 48 -0.75 4.55 4.22
CA ILE A 48 -0.72 3.15 4.70
C ILE A 48 0.42 2.38 4.02
N LEU A 49 0.62 2.60 2.71
CA LEU A 49 1.70 2.00 1.95
C LEU A 49 3.08 2.44 2.45
N ASP A 50 3.26 3.75 2.65
CA ASP A 50 4.52 4.33 3.15
C ASP A 50 4.84 3.86 4.58
N ALA A 51 3.81 3.68 5.43
CA ALA A 51 3.95 3.06 6.74
C ALA A 51 4.27 1.55 6.67
N GLY A 52 4.26 0.95 5.47
CA GLY A 52 4.56 -0.46 5.24
C GLY A 52 3.54 -1.42 5.83
N ARG A 53 2.29 -0.97 6.00
CA ARG A 53 1.24 -1.80 6.59
C ARG A 53 0.51 -2.61 5.53
N ALA A 54 0.07 -3.80 5.92
CA ALA A 54 -0.81 -4.59 5.07
C ALA A 54 -2.15 -3.88 4.91
N LEU A 55 -2.76 -3.97 3.73
CA LEU A 55 -3.93 -3.19 3.36
C LEU A 55 -4.99 -4.06 2.71
N VAL A 56 -6.23 -3.87 3.15
CA VAL A 56 -7.46 -4.33 2.48
C VAL A 56 -8.30 -3.11 2.16
N VAL A 57 -8.83 -3.03 0.93
CA VAL A 57 -9.72 -1.93 0.52
C VAL A 57 -11.16 -2.44 0.45
N ALA A 58 -12.04 -1.83 1.24
CA ALA A 58 -13.46 -2.15 1.29
C ALA A 58 -14.28 -1.07 0.57
N ILE A 59 -14.83 -1.41 -0.59
CA ILE A 59 -15.70 -0.52 -1.37
C ILE A 59 -17.13 -0.70 -0.86
N ASN A 60 -17.54 0.17 0.06
CA ASN A 60 -18.82 0.07 0.77
C ASN A 60 -19.97 0.72 -0.02
N LYS A 61 -21.20 0.42 0.39
CA LYS A 61 -22.46 0.83 -0.27
C LYS A 61 -22.61 0.29 -1.69
N TRP A 62 -21.93 -0.80 -2.03
CA TRP A 62 -21.96 -1.42 -3.35
C TRP A 62 -23.36 -1.82 -3.84
N ASP A 63 -24.26 -2.10 -2.89
CA ASP A 63 -25.64 -2.46 -3.15
C ASP A 63 -26.52 -1.30 -3.64
N ARG A 64 -26.08 -0.04 -3.49
CA ARG A 64 -26.80 1.15 -3.94
C ARG A 64 -26.50 1.53 -5.39
N LEU A 65 -25.41 1.00 -5.95
CA LEU A 65 -24.99 1.31 -7.30
C LEU A 65 -25.69 0.45 -8.34
N LYS A 66 -26.10 1.08 -9.46
CA LYS A 66 -26.50 0.41 -10.69
C LYS A 66 -25.26 -0.15 -11.40
N GLU A 67 -25.46 -1.08 -12.33
CA GLU A 67 -24.35 -1.77 -13.02
C GLU A 67 -23.39 -0.80 -13.73
N GLU A 68 -23.92 0.20 -14.42
CA GLU A 68 -23.14 1.24 -15.10
C GLU A 68 -22.26 2.03 -14.13
N GLN A 69 -22.78 2.37 -12.94
CA GLN A 69 -22.03 3.07 -11.91
C GLN A 69 -20.93 2.19 -11.30
N ARG A 70 -21.18 0.90 -11.16
CA ARG A 70 -20.16 -0.07 -10.68
C ARG A 70 -18.97 -0.14 -11.62
N GLU A 71 -19.20 -0.13 -12.93
CA GLU A 71 -18.11 -0.13 -13.91
C GLU A 71 -17.29 1.17 -13.84
N ILE A 72 -17.94 2.33 -13.63
CA ILE A 72 -17.24 3.60 -13.43
C ILE A 72 -16.35 3.54 -12.18
N VAL A 73 -16.88 3.04 -11.05
CA VAL A 73 -16.08 2.89 -9.81
C VAL A 73 -14.90 1.94 -10.01
N LYS A 74 -15.07 0.82 -10.70
CA LYS A 74 -13.96 -0.10 -11.02
C LYS A 74 -12.87 0.58 -11.87
N GLN A 75 -13.25 1.38 -12.86
CA GLN A 75 -12.30 2.14 -13.67
C GLN A 75 -11.57 3.21 -12.83
N ASP A 76 -12.28 3.88 -11.93
CA ASP A 76 -11.68 4.85 -11.01
C ASP A 76 -10.70 4.21 -10.04
N ILE A 77 -10.99 3.01 -9.53
CA ILE A 77 -10.06 2.21 -8.72
C ILE A 77 -8.78 1.95 -9.52
N GLN A 78 -8.90 1.47 -10.75
CA GLN A 78 -7.74 1.19 -11.60
C GLN A 78 -6.91 2.43 -11.91
N ARG A 79 -7.53 3.59 -12.03
CA ARG A 79 -6.87 4.86 -12.35
C ARG A 79 -6.27 5.52 -11.12
N LYS A 80 -7.05 5.69 -10.04
CA LYS A 80 -6.67 6.48 -8.88
C LYS A 80 -5.91 5.68 -7.82
N LEU A 81 -6.19 4.36 -7.71
CA LEU A 81 -5.57 3.46 -6.74
C LEU A 81 -4.65 2.43 -7.40
N GLN A 82 -4.09 2.75 -8.57
CA GLN A 82 -3.18 1.85 -9.29
C GLN A 82 -1.97 1.41 -8.46
N PHE A 83 -1.49 2.27 -7.58
CA PHE A 83 -0.37 2.00 -6.69
C PHE A 83 -0.70 1.00 -5.57
N LEU A 84 -2.00 0.71 -5.33
CA LEU A 84 -2.49 -0.27 -4.36
C LEU A 84 -2.86 -1.62 -5.00
N LYS A 85 -2.37 -1.95 -6.19
CA LYS A 85 -2.68 -3.22 -6.90
C LYS A 85 -2.35 -4.50 -6.12
N PHE A 86 -1.47 -4.39 -5.12
CA PHE A 86 -1.12 -5.51 -4.25
C PHE A 86 -2.17 -5.78 -3.17
N ALA A 87 -3.05 -4.81 -2.88
CA ALA A 87 -4.09 -4.94 -1.87
C ALA A 87 -5.32 -5.67 -2.43
N GLU A 88 -6.03 -6.37 -1.55
CA GLU A 88 -7.31 -6.99 -1.86
C GLU A 88 -8.43 -5.95 -1.84
N PHE A 89 -9.24 -5.93 -2.91
CA PHE A 89 -10.41 -5.06 -3.04
C PHE A 89 -11.69 -5.87 -2.83
N GLN A 90 -12.46 -5.54 -1.78
CA GLN A 90 -13.71 -6.19 -1.44
C GLN A 90 -14.90 -5.25 -1.66
N TYR A 91 -15.90 -5.69 -2.43
CA TYR A 91 -17.13 -4.94 -2.68
C TYR A 91 -18.21 -5.36 -1.69
N VAL A 92 -18.62 -4.42 -0.82
CA VAL A 92 -19.42 -4.75 0.35
C VAL A 92 -20.62 -3.85 0.54
N SER A 93 -21.56 -4.31 1.34
CA SER A 93 -22.63 -3.50 1.91
C SER A 93 -22.68 -3.73 3.42
N ALA A 94 -22.15 -2.80 4.18
CA ALA A 94 -22.17 -2.87 5.63
C ALA A 94 -23.62 -2.91 6.16
N LEU A 95 -24.53 -2.10 5.55
CA LEU A 95 -25.94 -2.07 5.93
C LEU A 95 -26.64 -3.42 5.73
N LYS A 96 -26.38 -4.10 4.61
CA LYS A 96 -26.96 -5.43 4.30
C LYS A 96 -26.12 -6.58 4.79
N LYS A 97 -25.02 -6.31 5.49
CA LYS A 97 -24.06 -7.30 6.01
C LYS A 97 -23.52 -8.24 4.92
N LYS A 98 -23.40 -7.77 3.67
CA LYS A 98 -22.85 -8.52 2.54
C LYS A 98 -21.37 -8.22 2.36
N GLY A 99 -20.55 -9.26 2.13
CA GLY A 99 -19.12 -9.14 1.89
C GLY A 99 -18.27 -8.94 3.15
N LEU A 100 -18.85 -8.91 4.37
CA LEU A 100 -18.09 -8.68 5.59
C LEU A 100 -17.19 -9.86 5.96
N THR A 101 -17.66 -11.08 5.72
CA THR A 101 -16.86 -12.30 5.95
C THR A 101 -15.64 -12.35 5.01
N GLU A 102 -15.81 -11.88 3.78
CA GLU A 102 -14.77 -11.79 2.76
C GLU A 102 -13.71 -10.77 3.19
N ILE A 103 -14.10 -9.61 3.74
CA ILE A 103 -13.12 -8.65 4.32
C ILE A 103 -12.27 -9.33 5.40
N LEU A 104 -12.88 -10.05 6.33
CA LEU A 104 -12.14 -10.71 7.42
C LEU A 104 -11.16 -11.75 6.89
N LYS A 105 -11.53 -12.51 5.86
CA LYS A 105 -10.62 -13.45 5.18
C LYS A 105 -9.46 -12.73 4.52
N SER A 106 -9.74 -11.63 3.80
CA SER A 106 -8.69 -10.80 3.18
C SER A 106 -7.76 -10.17 4.22
N VAL A 107 -8.27 -9.78 5.39
CA VAL A 107 -7.46 -9.31 6.52
C VAL A 107 -6.52 -10.40 7.03
N ASP A 108 -7.02 -11.63 7.22
CA ASP A 108 -6.20 -12.76 7.65
C ASP A 108 -5.11 -13.10 6.62
N GLU A 109 -5.43 -13.04 5.33
CA GLU A 109 -4.46 -13.27 4.25
C GLU A 109 -3.41 -12.15 4.18
N ALA A 110 -3.84 -10.89 4.27
CA ALA A 110 -2.95 -9.74 4.31
C ALA A 110 -2.02 -9.78 5.53
N TYR A 111 -2.54 -10.16 6.71
CA TYR A 111 -1.76 -10.35 7.92
C TYR A 111 -0.70 -11.45 7.73
N ARG A 112 -1.09 -12.61 7.23
CA ARG A 112 -0.13 -13.71 6.95
C ARG A 112 0.94 -13.27 5.96
N GLY A 113 0.55 -12.53 4.91
CA GLY A 113 1.48 -11.98 3.93
C GLY A 113 2.50 -11.02 4.56
N ALA A 114 2.06 -10.15 5.48
CA ALA A 114 2.94 -9.20 6.16
C ALA A 114 4.01 -9.88 7.04
N PHE A 115 3.72 -11.06 7.58
CA PHE A 115 4.63 -11.82 8.44
C PHE A 115 5.34 -12.98 7.72
N ILE A 116 5.18 -13.10 6.40
CA ILE A 116 5.83 -14.18 5.66
C ILE A 116 7.35 -14.08 5.76
N LYS A 117 8.00 -15.22 6.02
CA LYS A 117 9.46 -15.32 6.00
C LYS A 117 9.94 -15.77 4.63
N MET A 118 10.76 -14.94 4.01
CA MET A 118 11.35 -15.21 2.70
C MET A 118 12.80 -15.65 2.86
N SER A 119 13.16 -16.78 2.24
CA SER A 119 14.54 -17.25 2.29
C SER A 119 15.47 -16.39 1.43
N THR A 120 16.71 -16.19 1.87
CA THR A 120 17.74 -15.47 1.14
C THR A 120 17.94 -15.97 -0.30
N PRO A 121 17.97 -17.29 -0.58
CA PRO A 121 18.09 -17.78 -1.96
C PRO A 121 16.92 -17.36 -2.86
N LYS A 122 15.68 -17.37 -2.33
CA LYS A 122 14.49 -16.94 -3.08
C LYS A 122 14.55 -15.45 -3.41
N LEU A 123 14.86 -14.61 -2.41
CA LEU A 123 14.99 -13.16 -2.60
C LEU A 123 16.14 -12.81 -3.55
N THR A 124 17.29 -13.47 -3.42
CA THR A 124 18.43 -13.26 -4.31
C THR A 124 18.11 -13.64 -5.75
N ARG A 125 17.37 -14.74 -5.97
CA ARG A 125 16.93 -15.13 -7.31
C ARG A 125 16.02 -14.06 -7.92
N VAL A 126 15.01 -13.60 -7.19
CA VAL A 126 14.12 -12.52 -7.65
C VAL A 126 14.90 -11.25 -7.99
N LEU A 127 15.87 -10.87 -7.14
CA LEU A 127 16.76 -9.74 -7.40
C LEU A 127 17.53 -9.91 -8.72
N ILE A 128 18.14 -11.07 -8.95
CA ILE A 128 18.92 -11.35 -10.18
C ILE A 128 18.01 -11.30 -11.41
N ASP A 129 16.84 -11.92 -11.36
CA ASP A 129 15.88 -11.92 -12.47
C ASP A 129 15.42 -10.50 -12.79
N THR A 130 15.17 -9.68 -11.77
CA THR A 130 14.79 -8.27 -11.93
C THR A 130 15.94 -7.46 -12.56
N LEU A 131 17.19 -7.70 -12.15
CA LEU A 131 18.35 -7.02 -12.72
C LEU A 131 18.64 -7.38 -14.18
N GLN A 132 18.25 -8.57 -14.61
CA GLN A 132 18.33 -8.97 -16.02
C GLN A 132 17.31 -8.21 -16.89
N GLN A 133 16.11 -7.93 -16.35
CA GLN A 133 15.05 -7.20 -17.04
C GLN A 133 15.24 -5.69 -16.94
N HIS A 134 15.65 -5.20 -15.79
CA HIS A 134 15.76 -3.78 -15.46
C HIS A 134 17.10 -3.50 -14.78
N GLN A 135 18.06 -3.02 -15.54
CA GLN A 135 19.37 -2.66 -14.97
C GLN A 135 19.29 -1.36 -14.17
N PRO A 136 19.97 -1.27 -13.01
CA PRO A 136 20.03 -0.03 -12.24
C PRO A 136 20.57 1.14 -13.07
N PRO A 137 20.09 2.38 -12.86
CA PRO A 137 20.62 3.55 -13.56
C PRO A 137 22.09 3.77 -13.24
N ILE A 138 22.79 4.40 -14.19
CA ILE A 138 24.18 4.85 -13.99
C ILE A 138 24.13 6.17 -13.21
N SER A 139 24.78 6.23 -12.07
CA SER A 139 24.98 7.46 -11.31
C SER A 139 26.47 7.79 -11.21
N LYS A 140 26.83 9.05 -11.55
CA LYS A 140 28.23 9.51 -11.57
C LYS A 140 29.18 8.62 -12.37
N GLY A 141 28.70 8.07 -13.51
CA GLY A 141 29.46 7.18 -14.37
C GLY A 141 29.66 5.75 -13.86
N ILE A 142 29.10 5.39 -12.71
CA ILE A 142 29.20 4.06 -12.11
C ILE A 142 27.82 3.42 -12.03
N ARG A 143 27.72 2.14 -12.43
CA ARG A 143 26.51 1.36 -12.26
C ARG A 143 26.61 0.51 -10.99
N PRO A 144 25.63 0.61 -10.06
CA PRO A 144 25.60 -0.24 -8.87
C PRO A 144 25.53 -1.71 -9.24
N LYS A 145 26.33 -2.54 -8.56
CA LYS A 145 26.33 -4.00 -8.74
C LYS A 145 25.65 -4.64 -7.53
N LEU A 146 24.37 -4.96 -7.64
CA LEU A 146 23.61 -5.65 -6.61
C LEU A 146 23.91 -7.15 -6.68
N ARG A 147 24.15 -7.80 -5.53
CA ARG A 147 24.65 -9.18 -5.46
C ARG A 147 23.67 -10.15 -4.85
N TYR A 148 23.10 -9.81 -3.69
CA TYR A 148 22.13 -10.66 -3.01
C TYR A 148 21.19 -9.82 -2.16
N ALA A 149 20.05 -10.43 -1.81
CA ALA A 149 19.05 -9.82 -0.95
C ALA A 149 18.63 -10.78 0.16
N HIS A 150 18.36 -10.25 1.35
CA HIS A 150 17.79 -11.00 2.45
C HIS A 150 16.74 -10.18 3.18
N GLN A 151 15.86 -10.85 3.92
CA GLN A 151 14.85 -10.19 4.73
C GLN A 151 15.48 -9.73 6.04
N GLY A 152 15.40 -8.42 6.30
CA GLY A 152 15.86 -7.78 7.53
C GLY A 152 14.79 -7.63 8.60
N GLY A 153 13.51 -7.67 8.19
CA GLY A 153 12.36 -7.53 9.09
C GLY A 153 11.06 -7.99 8.44
N SER A 154 10.03 -8.13 9.27
CA SER A 154 8.66 -8.40 8.84
C SER A 154 7.70 -7.44 9.55
N ASN A 155 6.71 -6.94 8.84
CA ASN A 155 5.70 -6.00 9.32
C ASN A 155 6.25 -4.67 9.92
N PRO A 156 6.73 -3.73 9.07
CA PRO A 156 6.73 -3.85 7.61
C PRO A 156 7.79 -4.83 7.10
N PRO A 157 7.60 -5.46 5.93
CA PRO A 157 8.61 -6.31 5.33
C PRO A 157 9.79 -5.46 4.84
N VAL A 158 10.95 -5.67 5.45
CA VAL A 158 12.19 -4.98 5.09
C VAL A 158 13.09 -5.91 4.31
N ILE A 159 13.45 -5.53 3.09
CA ILE A 159 14.40 -6.29 2.27
C ILE A 159 15.71 -5.53 2.19
N ILE A 160 16.77 -6.15 2.67
CA ILE A 160 18.13 -5.59 2.62
C ILE A 160 18.82 -6.12 1.37
N ILE A 161 19.24 -5.21 0.51
CA ILE A 161 19.95 -5.53 -0.73
C ILE A 161 21.41 -5.16 -0.57
N HIS A 162 22.29 -6.12 -0.82
CA HIS A 162 23.75 -5.94 -0.76
C HIS A 162 24.35 -5.81 -2.16
N GLY A 163 25.29 -4.89 -2.29
CA GLY A 163 25.97 -4.64 -3.55
C GLY A 163 27.16 -3.71 -3.41
N ASN A 164 27.83 -3.46 -4.54
CA ASN A 164 28.92 -2.48 -4.62
C ASN A 164 28.39 -1.19 -5.23
N HIS A 165 28.88 -0.06 -4.76
CA HIS A 165 28.50 1.29 -5.22
C HIS A 165 27.00 1.62 -5.05
N VAL A 166 26.37 1.08 -4.00
CA VAL A 166 24.94 1.31 -3.70
C VAL A 166 24.63 2.73 -3.25
N ASN A 167 25.62 3.48 -2.77
CA ASN A 167 25.46 4.90 -2.38
C ASN A 167 25.23 5.84 -3.59
N ALA A 168 25.20 5.29 -4.79
CA ALA A 168 24.92 6.03 -6.03
C ALA A 168 23.46 5.93 -6.48
N ILE A 169 22.61 5.23 -5.71
CA ILE A 169 21.17 5.07 -5.97
C ILE A 169 20.38 6.14 -5.27
#